data_b58a4e07e709885c96bfdabc631a6728
#
_entry.id   b58a4e07e709885c96bfdabc631a6728
#
_cell.length_a   1.000
_cell.length_b   1.000
_cell.length_c   1.000
_cell.angle_alpha   90.00
_cell.angle_beta   90.00
_cell.angle_gamma   90.00
#
_symmetry.space_group_name_H-M   'P 1'
#
loop_
_entity.id
_entity.type
_entity.pdbx_description
1 polymer ?
#
loop_
_entity_poly.entity_id
_entity_poly.type
_entity_poly.pdbx_seq_one_letter_code
_entity_poly.pdbx_strand_id
1 'polypeptide(L)'
;VQPKYHINAETFKYGYITPDDRWDNYWRSGQNALLGWDSNLTGYGYGAKTLGRELANSEAFARCQVKKAFRTVCLRQPGNAADRNQVDITTASFKADNYNMKTAFAEVAVYCMGD
;
A
#
# COMPACT_ATOMS: atom_id res chain seq x y z
N VAL A 1 -19.80 -6.68 -5.93
CA VAL A 1 -20.11 -7.58 -4.79
C VAL A 1 -21.51 -8.16 -4.98
N GLN A 2 -21.64 -9.45 -4.79
CA GLN A 2 -22.94 -10.12 -4.95
C GLN A 2 -23.92 -9.68 -3.86
N PRO A 3 -25.22 -9.53 -4.17
CA PRO A 3 -26.21 -9.05 -3.20
C PRO A 3 -26.25 -9.84 -1.89
N LYS A 4 -25.94 -11.12 -1.93
CA LYS A 4 -25.93 -11.98 -0.73
C LYS A 4 -24.89 -11.54 0.32
N TYR A 5 -23.90 -10.77 -0.08
CA TYR A 5 -22.88 -10.25 0.85
C TYR A 5 -23.21 -8.83 1.33
N HIS A 6 -24.17 -8.16 0.68
CA HIS A 6 -24.58 -6.80 1.07
C HIS A 6 -25.53 -6.80 2.25
N ILE A 7 -26.35 -7.83 2.39
CA ILE A 7 -27.42 -7.85 3.36
C ILE A 7 -27.33 -9.15 4.15
N ASN A 8 -26.56 -9.17 5.20
CA ASN A 8 -26.53 -10.30 6.12
C ASN A 8 -26.73 -9.80 7.56
N ALA A 9 -27.93 -9.29 7.82
CA ALA A 9 -28.30 -8.78 9.12
C ALA A 9 -28.36 -9.88 10.20
N GLU A 10 -28.54 -11.13 9.81
CA GLU A 10 -28.52 -12.26 10.75
C GLU A 10 -27.10 -12.58 11.24
N THR A 11 -26.13 -12.56 10.34
CA THR A 11 -24.73 -12.83 10.69
C THR A 11 -24.06 -11.61 11.33
N PHE A 12 -24.40 -10.41 10.85
CA PHE A 12 -23.81 -9.15 11.35
C PHE A 12 -24.87 -8.32 12.08
N LYS A 13 -25.40 -8.88 13.16
CA LYS A 13 -26.51 -8.29 13.92
C LYS A 13 -26.25 -6.84 14.36
N TYR A 14 -24.99 -6.49 14.58
CA TYR A 14 -24.57 -5.14 14.99
C TYR A 14 -23.71 -4.44 13.94
N GLY A 15 -23.61 -5.02 12.74
CA GLY A 15 -22.83 -4.47 11.64
C GLY A 15 -23.66 -3.58 10.74
N TYR A 16 -22.97 -2.92 9.81
CA TYR A 16 -23.61 -2.12 8.80
C TYR A 16 -24.15 -3.01 7.68
N ILE A 17 -25.40 -2.75 7.28
CA ILE A 17 -25.95 -3.32 6.06
C ILE A 17 -25.46 -2.45 4.91
N THR A 18 -24.73 -3.05 3.96
CA THR A 18 -24.22 -2.32 2.81
C THR A 18 -25.23 -2.44 1.65
N PRO A 19 -25.93 -1.34 1.26
CA PRO A 19 -26.88 -1.38 0.16
C PRO A 19 -26.22 -1.27 -1.21
N ASP A 20 -24.96 -0.89 -1.28
CA ASP A 20 -24.19 -0.69 -2.50
C ASP A 20 -22.71 -1.08 -2.30
N ASP A 21 -21.86 -0.74 -3.25
CA ASP A 21 -20.43 -1.02 -3.20
C ASP A 21 -19.59 0.18 -2.74
N ARG A 22 -20.22 1.13 -2.06
CA ARG A 22 -19.52 2.27 -1.47
C ARG A 22 -18.56 1.81 -0.38
N TRP A 23 -17.37 2.40 -0.39
CA TRP A 23 -16.37 2.25 0.66
C TRP A 23 -15.95 3.63 1.19
N ASP A 24 -15.56 3.68 2.45
CA ASP A 24 -14.96 4.86 3.09
C ASP A 24 -13.71 4.40 3.84
N ASN A 25 -12.62 5.13 3.68
CA ASN A 25 -11.36 4.81 4.35
C ASN A 25 -11.24 5.60 5.66
N TYR A 26 -11.69 5.00 6.74
CA TYR A 26 -11.59 5.60 8.08
C TYR A 26 -10.15 5.59 8.62
N TRP A 27 -9.24 4.86 7.99
CA TRP A 27 -7.82 4.81 8.37
C TRP A 27 -7.07 6.10 8.03
N ARG A 28 -7.69 7.01 7.29
CA ARG A 28 -7.11 8.34 7.02
C ARG A 28 -7.00 9.20 8.27
N SER A 29 -7.76 8.88 9.31
CA SER A 29 -7.71 9.55 10.60
C SER A 29 -7.25 8.59 11.68
N GLY A 30 -6.78 9.14 12.82
CA GLY A 30 -6.30 8.34 13.92
C GLY A 30 -4.92 7.73 13.68
N GLN A 31 -4.65 6.62 14.33
CA GLN A 31 -3.34 5.96 14.32
C GLN A 31 -2.88 5.55 12.91
N ASN A 32 -3.79 5.08 12.10
CA ASN A 32 -3.46 4.58 10.75
C ASN A 32 -3.25 5.68 9.72
N ALA A 33 -3.41 6.96 10.07
CA ALA A 33 -3.02 8.08 9.22
C ALA A 33 -1.52 8.03 8.88
N LEU A 34 -0.70 7.42 9.74
CA LEU A 34 0.74 7.25 9.53
C LEU A 34 1.09 6.36 8.33
N LEU A 35 0.13 5.63 7.80
CA LEU A 35 0.34 4.82 6.58
C LEU A 35 0.55 5.68 5.32
N GLY A 36 0.31 6.98 5.42
CA GLY A 36 0.63 7.94 4.34
C GLY A 36 -0.34 7.87 3.17
N TRP A 37 -1.59 8.24 3.40
CA TRP A 37 -2.64 8.26 2.37
C TRP A 37 -2.45 9.44 1.42
N ASP A 38 -2.80 9.25 0.14
CA ASP A 38 -2.68 10.29 -0.87
C ASP A 38 -3.76 11.37 -0.66
N SER A 39 -3.32 12.60 -0.38
CA SER A 39 -4.21 13.74 -0.15
C SER A 39 -4.96 14.20 -1.41
N ASN A 40 -4.52 13.77 -2.59
CA ASN A 40 -5.22 14.06 -3.86
C ASN A 40 -6.40 13.14 -4.11
N LEU A 41 -6.55 12.07 -3.32
CA LEU A 41 -7.70 11.16 -3.38
C LEU A 41 -8.70 11.51 -2.29
N THR A 42 -9.97 11.19 -2.55
CA THR A 42 -11.06 11.60 -1.66
C THR A 42 -11.16 10.77 -0.38
N GLY A 43 -10.60 9.56 -0.37
CA GLY A 43 -10.72 8.63 0.76
C GLY A 43 -12.04 7.88 0.82
N TYR A 44 -12.86 7.99 -0.22
CA TYR A 44 -14.08 7.22 -0.40
C TYR A 44 -14.31 6.96 -1.89
N GLY A 45 -15.18 6.04 -2.19
CA GLY A 45 -15.53 5.73 -3.57
C GLY A 45 -16.47 4.55 -3.67
N TYR A 46 -16.61 4.05 -4.89
CA TYR A 46 -17.47 2.93 -5.21
C TYR A 46 -16.66 1.88 -5.98
N GLY A 47 -16.85 0.63 -5.59
CA GLY A 47 -16.25 -0.51 -6.26
C GLY A 47 -14.82 -0.81 -5.89
N ALA A 48 -14.39 -2.03 -6.19
CA ALA A 48 -13.06 -2.54 -5.84
C ALA A 48 -11.92 -1.81 -6.55
N LYS A 49 -12.15 -1.32 -7.77
CA LYS A 49 -11.12 -0.61 -8.54
C LYS A 49 -10.69 0.70 -7.85
N THR A 50 -11.66 1.47 -7.37
CA THR A 50 -11.36 2.73 -6.68
C THR A 50 -10.75 2.48 -5.31
N LEU A 51 -11.20 1.45 -4.60
CA LEU A 51 -10.58 1.02 -3.34
C LEU A 51 -9.13 0.59 -3.56
N GLY A 52 -8.87 -0.20 -4.59
CA GLY A 52 -7.51 -0.60 -4.96
C GLY A 52 -6.60 0.61 -5.22
N ARG A 53 -7.12 1.64 -5.88
CA ARG A 53 -6.38 2.88 -6.11
C ARG A 53 -6.05 3.59 -4.78
N GLU A 54 -7.00 3.67 -3.88
CA GLU A 54 -6.77 4.25 -2.54
C GLU A 54 -5.64 3.54 -1.80
N LEU A 55 -5.67 2.23 -1.77
CA LEU A 55 -4.66 1.42 -1.08
C LEU A 55 -3.29 1.49 -1.78
N ALA A 56 -3.27 1.39 -3.11
CA ALA A 56 -2.03 1.38 -3.89
C ALA A 56 -1.25 2.69 -3.84
N ASN A 57 -1.94 3.80 -3.61
CA ASN A 57 -1.31 5.11 -3.53
C ASN A 57 -0.90 5.50 -2.10
N SER A 58 -1.01 4.60 -1.14
CA SER A 58 -0.48 4.83 0.20
C SER A 58 1.04 4.69 0.21
N GLU A 59 1.72 5.48 1.04
CA GLU A 59 3.17 5.38 1.24
C GLU A 59 3.56 4.00 1.76
N ALA A 60 2.76 3.44 2.66
CA ALA A 60 2.98 2.11 3.22
C ALA A 60 2.98 1.02 2.15
N PHE A 61 2.08 1.11 1.16
CA PHE A 61 2.06 0.16 0.05
C PHE A 61 3.35 0.21 -0.77
N ALA A 62 3.74 1.41 -1.19
CA ALA A 62 4.96 1.60 -1.99
C ALA A 62 6.20 1.08 -1.24
N ARG A 63 6.33 1.46 0.03
CA ARG A 63 7.43 1.01 0.89
C ARG A 63 7.45 -0.49 1.06
N CYS A 64 6.30 -1.11 1.23
CA CYS A 64 6.18 -2.57 1.35
C CYS A 64 6.68 -3.29 0.09
N GLN A 65 6.34 -2.79 -1.10
CA GLN A 65 6.82 -3.37 -2.35
C GLN A 65 8.34 -3.26 -2.46
N VAL A 66 8.92 -2.13 -2.10
CA VAL A 66 10.37 -1.93 -2.09
C VAL A 66 11.06 -2.86 -1.08
N LYS A 67 10.50 -3.04 0.11
CA LYS A 67 11.03 -3.99 1.10
C LYS A 67 11.01 -5.43 0.58
N LYS A 68 9.99 -5.82 -0.17
CA LYS A 68 9.95 -7.15 -0.80
C LYS A 68 11.07 -7.31 -1.82
N ALA A 69 11.31 -6.29 -2.66
CA ALA A 69 12.44 -6.29 -3.59
C ALA A 69 13.77 -6.39 -2.84
N PHE A 70 13.95 -5.64 -1.77
CA PHE A 70 15.14 -5.68 -0.93
C PHE A 70 15.40 -7.09 -0.39
N ARG A 71 14.39 -7.72 0.19
CA ARG A 71 14.51 -9.09 0.72
C ARG A 71 14.89 -10.10 -0.36
N THR A 72 14.31 -9.97 -1.54
CA THR A 72 14.55 -10.88 -2.66
C THR A 72 15.98 -10.76 -3.20
N VAL A 73 16.48 -9.54 -3.34
CA VAL A 73 17.80 -9.26 -3.92
C VAL A 73 18.92 -9.40 -2.87
N CYS A 74 18.72 -8.82 -1.70
CA CYS A 74 19.75 -8.78 -0.65
C CYS A 74 19.77 -10.04 0.23
N LEU A 75 18.74 -10.88 0.11
CA LEU A 75 18.57 -12.12 0.88
C LEU A 75 18.56 -11.90 2.40
N ARG A 76 18.09 -10.74 2.83
CA ARG A 76 17.94 -10.33 4.24
C ARG A 76 16.93 -9.21 4.36
N GLN A 77 16.45 -8.97 5.58
CA GLN A 77 15.63 -7.81 5.90
C GLN A 77 16.51 -6.56 6.01
N PRO A 78 15.95 -5.34 5.75
CA PRO A 78 16.63 -4.11 6.13
C PRO A 78 16.94 -4.13 7.63
N GLY A 79 18.23 -4.09 8.00
CA GLY A 79 18.66 -4.34 9.38
C GLY A 79 19.37 -3.17 10.06
N ASN A 80 19.72 -2.12 9.32
CA ASN A 80 20.43 -0.97 9.88
C ASN A 80 19.93 0.35 9.28
N ALA A 81 20.50 1.47 9.74
CA ALA A 81 20.08 2.79 9.25
C ALA A 81 20.36 2.99 7.76
N ALA A 82 21.47 2.46 7.25
CA ALA A 82 21.81 2.55 5.84
C ALA A 82 20.79 1.80 4.97
N ASP A 83 20.41 0.59 5.38
CA ASP A 83 19.38 -0.19 4.69
C ASP A 83 18.03 0.54 4.68
N ARG A 84 17.62 1.10 5.81
CA ARG A 84 16.36 1.84 5.89
C ARG A 84 16.38 3.09 5.03
N ASN A 85 17.51 3.78 4.98
CA ASN A 85 17.68 4.93 4.09
C ASN A 85 17.60 4.53 2.63
N GLN A 86 18.20 3.41 2.25
CA GLN A 86 18.10 2.89 0.87
C GLN A 86 16.66 2.53 0.52
N VAL A 87 15.91 1.93 1.44
CA VAL A 87 14.48 1.67 1.24
C VAL A 87 13.72 2.97 0.98
N ASP A 88 14.01 4.03 1.74
CA ASP A 88 13.36 5.33 1.55
C ASP A 88 13.70 5.95 0.18
N ILE A 89 14.96 5.92 -0.22
CA ILE A 89 15.41 6.42 -1.52
C ILE A 89 14.74 5.65 -2.66
N THR A 90 14.76 4.32 -2.59
CA THR A 90 14.19 3.46 -3.62
C THR A 90 12.67 3.59 -3.68
N THR A 91 12.00 3.79 -2.54
CA THR A 91 10.56 4.04 -2.50
C THR A 91 10.21 5.32 -3.26
N ALA A 92 10.97 6.39 -3.09
CA ALA A 92 10.77 7.64 -3.83
C ALA A 92 10.97 7.44 -5.34
N SER A 93 12.01 6.74 -5.74
CA SER A 93 12.27 6.41 -7.16
C SER A 93 11.19 5.53 -7.76
N PHE A 94 10.73 4.53 -7.01
CA PHE A 94 9.66 3.61 -7.41
C PHE A 94 8.37 4.37 -7.71
N LYS A 95 7.98 5.27 -6.82
CA LYS A 95 6.79 6.11 -7.00
C LYS A 95 6.95 7.08 -8.17
N ALA A 96 8.12 7.71 -8.29
CA ALA A 96 8.41 8.66 -9.37
C ALA A 96 8.40 8.01 -10.75
N ASP A 97 8.75 6.72 -10.83
CA ASP A 97 8.73 5.93 -12.07
C ASP A 97 7.44 5.10 -12.21
N ASN A 98 6.33 5.64 -11.77
CA ASN A 98 4.99 5.06 -11.90
C ASN A 98 4.88 3.63 -11.35
N TYR A 99 5.46 3.38 -10.19
CA TYR A 99 5.42 2.07 -9.52
C TYR A 99 6.04 0.96 -10.38
N ASN A 100 7.15 1.28 -11.05
CA ASN A 100 7.87 0.32 -11.87
C ASN A 100 8.78 -0.55 -11.01
N MET A 101 8.43 -1.82 -10.86
CA MET A 101 9.21 -2.77 -10.03
C MET A 101 10.62 -2.99 -10.57
N LYS A 102 10.86 -2.83 -11.87
CA LYS A 102 12.23 -2.94 -12.43
C LYS A 102 13.16 -1.91 -11.83
N THR A 103 12.66 -0.69 -11.63
CA THR A 103 13.42 0.40 -10.96
C THR A 103 13.78 0.02 -9.53
N ALA A 104 12.82 -0.51 -8.78
CA ALA A 104 13.05 -0.95 -7.41
C ALA A 104 14.11 -2.06 -7.35
N PHE A 105 13.99 -3.08 -8.18
CA PHE A 105 14.97 -4.18 -8.24
C PHE A 105 16.35 -3.69 -8.66
N ALA A 106 16.44 -2.82 -9.65
CA ALA A 106 17.71 -2.30 -10.14
C ALA A 106 18.47 -1.50 -9.07
N GLU A 107 17.79 -0.59 -8.40
CA GLU A 107 18.41 0.23 -7.35
C GLU A 107 18.85 -0.60 -6.14
N VAL A 108 18.02 -1.55 -5.72
CA VAL A 108 18.35 -2.44 -4.61
C VAL A 108 19.52 -3.36 -4.99
N ALA A 109 19.55 -3.85 -6.24
CA ALA A 109 20.67 -4.68 -6.71
C ALA A 109 21.99 -3.91 -6.67
N VAL A 110 22.01 -2.67 -7.13
CA VAL A 110 23.20 -1.83 -7.06
C VAL A 110 23.64 -1.64 -5.61
N TYR A 111 22.70 -1.38 -4.71
CA TYR A 111 23.00 -1.20 -3.29
C TYR A 111 23.60 -2.45 -2.64
N CYS A 112 23.01 -3.63 -2.88
CA CYS A 112 23.42 -4.87 -2.23
C CYS A 112 24.58 -5.59 -2.91
N MET A 113 24.77 -5.36 -4.20
CA MET A 113 25.77 -6.06 -5.03
C MET A 113 26.84 -5.12 -5.59
N GLY A 114 26.72 -3.84 -5.33
CA GLY A 114 27.60 -2.81 -5.88
C GLY A 114 28.96 -2.71 -5.21
N ASP A 115 29.17 -3.46 -4.18
CA ASP A 115 30.46 -3.51 -3.47
C ASP A 115 31.21 -4.81 -3.85
#